data_956a7ebf04b94c4060b3422482f5932a
#
_entry.id   956a7ebf04b94c4060b3422482f5932a
#
_cell.length_a   1.000
_cell.length_b   1.000
_cell.length_c   1.000
_cell.angle_alpha   90.00
_cell.angle_beta   90.00
_cell.angle_gamma   90.00
#
_symmetry.space_group_name_H-M   'P 1'
#
loop_
_entity.id
_entity.type
_entity.pdbx_description
1 polymer ?
#
loop_
_entity_poly.entity_id
_entity_poly.type
_entity_poly.pdbx_seq_one_letter_code
_entity_poly.pdbx_strand_id
1 'polypeptide(L)'
;NGKLARTARLAGIPMAVGSQYGTVKDGSAVASYTIVREEYPEGLLFANVSALATPEEALKAVEMIGASALEVHLNTAQELLMPEGDKEFAHLMENLLRLQEALEIPLILKETGCGMAREQIQELHGLGFTCFNVAGLGGTSFTAIEAERSRVPRHKKFADWGIPTAWSVVEAVQELNPQDTLIASGGIRNGWQAAQCLALG
;
A
#
# COMPACT_ATOMS: atom_id res chain seq x y z
N ASN A 1 3.15 9.12 13.81
CA ASN A 1 3.46 7.68 13.78
C ASN A 1 3.59 7.08 15.20
N GLY A 2 4.35 7.67 16.15
CA GLY A 2 4.58 7.10 17.49
C GLY A 2 3.31 6.78 18.28
N LYS A 3 2.28 7.65 18.26
CA LYS A 3 1.00 7.35 18.94
C LYS A 3 0.30 6.12 18.33
N LEU A 4 0.35 5.98 17.00
CA LEU A 4 -0.23 4.82 16.31
C LEU A 4 0.54 3.54 16.65
N ALA A 5 1.87 3.59 16.67
CA ALA A 5 2.71 2.46 17.05
C ALA A 5 2.42 1.99 18.49
N ARG A 6 2.27 2.93 19.43
CA ARG A 6 1.86 2.62 20.81
C ARG A 6 0.47 1.98 20.85
N THR A 7 -0.47 2.45 20.04
CA THR A 7 -1.82 1.86 19.96
C THR A 7 -1.76 0.46 19.37
N ALA A 8 -1.02 0.24 18.30
CA ALA A 8 -0.82 -1.08 17.69
C ALA A 8 -0.21 -2.07 18.69
N ARG A 9 0.82 -1.63 19.45
CA ARG A 9 1.43 -2.44 20.51
C ARG A 9 0.42 -2.84 21.59
N LEU A 10 -0.39 -1.90 22.06
CA LEU A 10 -1.41 -2.18 23.08
C LEU A 10 -2.50 -3.12 22.58
N ALA A 11 -2.82 -3.06 21.29
CA ALA A 11 -3.78 -3.94 20.63
C ALA A 11 -3.18 -5.29 20.18
N GLY A 12 -1.84 -5.43 20.19
CA GLY A 12 -1.15 -6.64 19.71
C GLY A 12 -1.32 -6.89 18.21
N ILE A 13 -1.39 -5.81 17.40
CA ILE A 13 -1.62 -5.90 15.96
C ILE A 13 -0.44 -5.34 15.16
N PRO A 14 -0.21 -5.81 13.91
CA PRO A 14 0.77 -5.22 13.00
C PRO A 14 0.45 -3.74 12.69
N MET A 15 1.46 -3.01 12.23
CA MET A 15 1.31 -1.62 11.80
C MET A 15 2.11 -1.34 10.53
N ALA A 16 1.46 -0.82 9.51
CA ALA A 16 2.13 -0.20 8.36
C ALA A 16 2.31 1.31 8.59
N VAL A 17 3.46 1.85 8.16
CA VAL A 17 3.66 3.31 8.14
C VAL A 17 3.14 3.90 6.83
N GLY A 18 2.96 5.22 6.80
CA GLY A 18 2.73 5.95 5.56
C GLY A 18 3.98 5.95 4.67
N SER A 19 3.84 6.37 3.41
CA SER A 19 4.94 6.34 2.45
C SER A 19 6.19 7.06 2.98
N GLN A 20 7.32 6.34 2.97
CA GLN A 20 8.64 6.84 3.32
C GLN A 20 9.39 7.40 2.10
N TYR A 21 8.78 7.32 0.90
CA TYR A 21 9.45 7.63 -0.36
C TYR A 21 10.09 9.02 -0.41
N GLY A 22 9.39 10.05 0.06
CA GLY A 22 9.98 11.39 0.17
C GLY A 22 11.15 11.44 1.15
N THR A 23 10.96 10.81 2.33
CA THR A 23 11.97 10.79 3.40
C THR A 23 13.26 10.09 2.98
N VAL A 24 13.18 8.98 2.24
CA VAL A 24 14.38 8.27 1.77
C VAL A 24 15.16 9.06 0.71
N LYS A 25 14.48 9.96 -0.01
CA LYS A 25 15.10 10.84 -1.00
C LYS A 25 15.79 12.06 -0.39
N ASP A 26 15.13 12.75 0.53
CA ASP A 26 15.57 14.04 1.03
C ASP A 26 16.08 14.03 2.47
N GLY A 27 15.93 12.90 3.19
CA GLY A 27 16.31 12.75 4.59
C GLY A 27 15.40 13.47 5.59
N SER A 28 14.29 14.05 5.11
CA SER A 28 13.34 14.74 5.97
C SER A 28 12.52 13.76 6.82
N ALA A 29 11.98 14.23 7.95
CA ALA A 29 11.01 13.49 8.77
C ALA A 29 11.45 12.09 9.27
N VAL A 30 12.73 11.72 9.20
CA VAL A 30 13.26 10.41 9.63
C VAL A 30 12.78 10.07 11.05
N ALA A 31 12.89 11.02 12.01
CA ALA A 31 12.45 10.83 13.38
C ALA A 31 10.96 10.47 13.50
N SER A 32 10.11 10.89 12.54
CA SER A 32 8.69 10.53 12.52
C SER A 32 8.47 9.06 12.19
N TYR A 33 9.41 8.42 11.49
CA TYR A 33 9.36 7.00 11.16
C TYR A 33 10.08 6.15 12.19
N THR A 34 11.32 6.51 12.58
CA THR A 34 12.11 5.71 13.54
C THR A 34 11.42 5.54 14.88
N ILE A 35 10.64 6.53 15.33
CA ILE A 35 9.85 6.47 16.56
C ILE A 35 8.91 5.26 16.63
N VAL A 36 8.50 4.65 15.47
CA VAL A 36 7.58 3.51 15.50
C VAL A 36 8.26 2.28 16.08
N ARG A 37 9.54 2.06 15.78
CA ARG A 37 10.31 0.95 16.34
C ARG A 37 10.61 1.16 17.82
N GLU A 38 10.87 2.40 18.23
CA GLU A 38 11.06 2.75 19.65
C GLU A 38 9.80 2.48 20.47
N GLU A 39 8.62 2.86 19.94
CA GLU A 39 7.33 2.68 20.62
C GLU A 39 6.79 1.24 20.52
N TYR A 40 7.23 0.46 19.53
CA TYR A 40 6.82 -0.93 19.32
C TYR A 40 8.02 -1.83 18.97
N PRO A 41 8.93 -2.11 19.93
CA PRO A 41 10.19 -2.82 19.68
C PRO A 41 10.00 -4.20 19.06
N GLU A 42 9.00 -4.98 19.51
CA GLU A 42 8.71 -6.35 19.05
C GLU A 42 7.63 -6.41 17.97
N GLY A 43 7.18 -5.24 17.46
CA GLY A 43 6.05 -5.17 16.54
C GLY A 43 6.37 -5.65 15.13
N LEU A 44 5.37 -6.28 14.50
CA LEU A 44 5.38 -6.47 13.05
C LEU A 44 5.11 -5.11 12.38
N LEU A 45 6.18 -4.47 11.93
CA LEU A 45 6.12 -3.17 11.29
C LEU A 45 6.35 -3.33 9.79
N PHE A 46 5.53 -2.67 8.99
CA PHE A 46 5.65 -2.67 7.54
C PHE A 46 6.12 -1.29 7.06
N ALA A 47 7.25 -1.27 6.36
CA ALA A 47 7.73 -0.11 5.62
C ALA A 47 6.82 0.15 4.42
N ASN A 48 6.93 1.34 3.83
CA ASN A 48 6.04 1.71 2.71
C ASN A 48 6.77 2.67 1.76
N VAL A 49 6.83 2.30 0.48
CA VAL A 49 7.38 3.14 -0.58
C VAL A 49 6.53 3.09 -1.85
N SER A 50 6.80 4.02 -2.77
CA SER A 50 6.22 3.99 -4.11
C SER A 50 6.78 2.81 -4.93
N ALA A 51 5.99 2.29 -5.85
CA ALA A 51 6.45 1.34 -6.87
C ALA A 51 7.54 1.92 -7.80
N LEU A 52 7.80 3.21 -7.72
CA LEU A 52 8.86 3.91 -8.46
C LEU A 52 10.16 4.05 -7.64
N ALA A 53 10.19 3.55 -6.40
CA ALA A 53 11.40 3.55 -5.56
C ALA A 53 12.47 2.63 -6.15
N THR A 54 13.73 3.03 -6.04
CA THR A 54 14.83 2.13 -6.38
C THR A 54 15.02 1.06 -5.29
N PRO A 55 15.69 -0.07 -5.57
CA PRO A 55 16.04 -1.06 -4.56
C PRO A 55 16.77 -0.46 -3.34
N GLU A 56 17.70 0.47 -3.56
CA GLU A 56 18.43 1.13 -2.49
C GLU A 56 17.51 2.03 -1.61
N GLU A 57 16.56 2.72 -2.22
CA GLU A 57 15.54 3.50 -1.49
C GLU A 57 14.62 2.59 -0.67
N ALA A 58 14.22 1.45 -1.23
CA ALA A 58 13.40 0.45 -0.55
C ALA A 58 14.13 -0.14 0.67
N LEU A 59 15.41 -0.52 0.51
CA LEU A 59 16.24 -1.03 1.60
C LEU A 59 16.39 0.01 2.72
N LYS A 60 16.65 1.28 2.38
CA LYS A 60 16.69 2.37 3.37
C LYS A 60 15.38 2.52 4.15
N ALA A 61 14.23 2.38 3.47
CA ALA A 61 12.92 2.46 4.12
C ALA A 61 12.72 1.29 5.11
N VAL A 62 13.12 0.08 4.71
CA VAL A 62 13.08 -1.13 5.55
C VAL A 62 13.97 -0.97 6.78
N GLU A 63 15.22 -0.58 6.59
CA GLU A 63 16.21 -0.38 7.67
C GLU A 63 15.77 0.71 8.65
N MET A 64 15.19 1.82 8.14
CA MET A 64 14.78 2.96 8.93
C MET A 64 13.87 2.60 10.11
N ILE A 65 13.03 1.59 9.95
CA ILE A 65 12.09 1.14 11.00
C ILE A 65 12.31 -0.31 11.42
N GLY A 66 13.34 -0.99 10.88
CA GLY A 66 13.55 -2.42 11.09
C GLY A 66 12.33 -3.24 10.65
N ALA A 67 11.85 -3.00 9.44
CA ALA A 67 10.57 -3.53 8.98
C ALA A 67 10.59 -5.06 8.79
N SER A 68 9.44 -5.69 9.04
CA SER A 68 9.21 -7.13 8.83
C SER A 68 8.68 -7.44 7.43
N ALA A 69 8.14 -6.44 6.73
CA ALA A 69 7.69 -6.50 5.34
C ALA A 69 7.75 -5.11 4.73
N LEU A 70 7.75 -5.04 3.40
CA LEU A 70 7.66 -3.77 2.67
C LEU A 70 6.34 -3.71 1.90
N GLU A 71 5.50 -2.71 2.17
CA GLU A 71 4.40 -2.33 1.30
C GLU A 71 4.92 -1.48 0.13
N VAL A 72 4.57 -1.87 -1.08
CA VAL A 72 4.84 -1.11 -2.30
C VAL A 72 3.51 -0.65 -2.89
N HIS A 73 3.25 0.67 -2.82
CA HIS A 73 1.99 1.20 -3.33
C HIS A 73 2.09 1.52 -4.83
N LEU A 74 1.05 1.07 -5.55
CA LEU A 74 0.94 1.25 -6.99
C LEU A 74 0.38 2.63 -7.35
N ASN A 75 -0.62 3.10 -6.65
CA ASN A 75 -1.29 4.42 -6.68
C ASN A 75 -1.35 5.16 -8.04
N THR A 76 -1.35 4.44 -9.15
CA THR A 76 -1.28 4.99 -10.51
C THR A 76 -2.39 6.02 -10.78
N ALA A 77 -3.62 5.76 -10.34
CA ALA A 77 -4.74 6.68 -10.54
C ALA A 77 -4.52 8.01 -9.80
N GLN A 78 -3.97 7.98 -8.60
CA GLN A 78 -3.61 9.16 -7.84
C GLN A 78 -2.50 9.95 -8.55
N GLU A 79 -1.42 9.30 -8.94
CA GLU A 79 -0.27 9.92 -9.65
C GLU A 79 -0.71 10.62 -10.93
N LEU A 80 -1.61 10.01 -11.70
CA LEU A 80 -2.14 10.61 -12.94
C LEU A 80 -2.91 11.91 -12.68
N LEU A 81 -3.55 12.06 -11.52
CA LEU A 81 -4.32 13.25 -11.16
C LEU A 81 -3.49 14.31 -10.45
N MET A 82 -2.42 13.94 -9.77
CA MET A 82 -1.50 14.87 -9.10
C MET A 82 -0.81 15.77 -10.11
N PRO A 83 -0.74 17.11 -9.90
CA PRO A 83 0.03 17.99 -10.75
C PRO A 83 1.52 17.62 -10.83
N GLU A 84 2.09 17.24 -9.67
CA GLU A 84 3.47 16.80 -9.46
C GLU A 84 3.69 15.30 -9.63
N GLY A 85 2.62 14.53 -9.89
CA GLY A 85 2.67 13.06 -9.95
C GLY A 85 3.37 12.52 -11.20
N ASP A 86 3.88 11.33 -11.08
CA ASP A 86 4.52 10.62 -12.18
C ASP A 86 3.51 10.22 -13.26
N LYS A 87 3.94 10.30 -14.51
CA LYS A 87 3.11 9.96 -15.69
C LYS A 87 3.68 8.81 -16.51
N GLU A 88 4.88 8.34 -16.16
CA GLU A 88 5.59 7.26 -16.83
C GLU A 88 5.56 5.99 -15.97
N PHE A 89 4.80 5.00 -16.44
CA PHE A 89 4.63 3.71 -15.75
C PHE A 89 5.15 2.53 -16.57
N ALA A 90 5.79 2.79 -17.72
CA ALA A 90 6.24 1.73 -18.63
C ALA A 90 7.21 0.71 -17.98
N HIS A 91 8.01 1.16 -17.01
CA HIS A 91 8.99 0.32 -16.31
C HIS A 91 8.52 -0.17 -14.93
N LEU A 92 7.23 0.03 -14.59
CA LEU A 92 6.71 -0.30 -13.26
C LEU A 92 6.91 -1.78 -12.94
N MET A 93 6.51 -2.67 -13.85
CA MET A 93 6.61 -4.13 -13.66
C MET A 93 8.05 -4.60 -13.50
N GLU A 94 8.95 -4.08 -14.34
CA GLU A 94 10.39 -4.37 -14.25
C GLU A 94 10.96 -3.92 -12.90
N ASN A 95 10.54 -2.72 -12.43
CA ASN A 95 11.00 -2.21 -11.14
C ASN A 95 10.46 -3.03 -9.97
N LEU A 96 9.21 -3.47 -10.02
CA LEU A 96 8.64 -4.36 -8.99
C LEU A 96 9.43 -5.66 -8.86
N LEU A 97 9.84 -6.27 -9.98
CA LEU A 97 10.68 -7.47 -9.96
C LEU A 97 12.06 -7.20 -9.35
N ARG A 98 12.68 -6.06 -9.68
CA ARG A 98 13.95 -5.64 -9.05
C ARG A 98 13.83 -5.43 -7.55
N LEU A 99 12.71 -4.85 -7.09
CA LEU A 99 12.43 -4.70 -5.66
C LEU A 99 12.28 -6.06 -4.98
N GLN A 100 11.58 -7.00 -5.62
CA GLN A 100 11.41 -8.36 -5.10
C GLN A 100 12.73 -9.11 -4.98
N GLU A 101 13.60 -8.99 -5.98
CA GLU A 101 14.93 -9.61 -5.97
C GLU A 101 15.87 -9.02 -4.92
N ALA A 102 15.75 -7.74 -4.63
CA ALA A 102 16.63 -7.03 -3.70
C ALA A 102 16.28 -7.22 -2.22
N LEU A 103 15.08 -7.71 -1.91
CA LEU A 103 14.57 -7.79 -0.55
C LEU A 103 14.55 -9.22 -0.02
N GLU A 104 15.04 -9.41 1.20
CA GLU A 104 14.97 -10.68 1.93
C GLU A 104 13.68 -10.83 2.76
N ILE A 105 12.85 -9.77 2.81
CA ILE A 105 11.57 -9.73 3.54
C ILE A 105 10.40 -9.73 2.56
N PRO A 106 9.19 -10.14 3.00
CA PRO A 106 8.02 -10.13 2.15
C PRO A 106 7.73 -8.75 1.55
N LEU A 107 7.40 -8.73 0.26
CA LEU A 107 6.95 -7.56 -0.45
C LEU A 107 5.43 -7.64 -0.64
N ILE A 108 4.71 -6.62 -0.17
CA ILE A 108 3.25 -6.51 -0.22
C ILE A 108 2.90 -5.49 -1.31
N LEU A 109 2.33 -5.94 -2.41
CA LEU A 109 1.80 -5.03 -3.42
C LEU A 109 0.46 -4.46 -2.96
N LYS A 110 0.31 -3.13 -2.99
CA LYS A 110 -0.90 -2.49 -2.49
C LYS A 110 -1.43 -1.39 -3.40
N GLU A 111 -2.74 -1.23 -3.35
CA GLU A 111 -3.39 -0.02 -3.82
C GLU A 111 -3.51 1.03 -2.69
N THR A 112 -4.06 2.19 -3.02
CA THR A 112 -4.18 3.33 -2.08
C THR A 112 -5.61 3.88 -1.98
N GLY A 113 -6.62 3.08 -2.33
CA GLY A 113 -8.03 3.47 -2.24
C GLY A 113 -8.81 3.25 -3.53
N CYS A 114 -8.17 2.72 -4.57
CA CYS A 114 -8.83 2.39 -5.84
C CYS A 114 -9.15 0.89 -6.00
N GLY A 115 -8.65 0.04 -5.09
CA GLY A 115 -8.83 -1.41 -5.21
C GLY A 115 -7.99 -2.01 -6.34
N MET A 116 -7.89 -3.33 -6.35
CA MET A 116 -7.22 -4.09 -7.40
C MET A 116 -8.25 -4.91 -8.16
N ALA A 117 -8.18 -4.86 -9.48
CA ALA A 117 -8.98 -5.69 -10.37
C ALA A 117 -8.38 -7.10 -10.46
N ARG A 118 -9.23 -8.06 -10.82
CA ARG A 118 -8.84 -9.45 -11.04
C ARG A 118 -7.65 -9.59 -11.99
N GLU A 119 -7.70 -8.89 -13.12
CA GLU A 119 -6.68 -8.95 -14.16
C GLU A 119 -5.33 -8.43 -13.67
N GLN A 120 -5.33 -7.39 -12.82
CA GLN A 120 -4.11 -6.85 -12.21
C GLN A 120 -3.48 -7.87 -11.26
N ILE A 121 -4.30 -8.50 -10.41
CA ILE A 121 -3.84 -9.53 -9.47
C ILE A 121 -3.32 -10.74 -10.24
N GLN A 122 -4.03 -11.20 -11.27
CA GLN A 122 -3.61 -12.31 -12.10
C GLN A 122 -2.26 -12.06 -12.76
N GLU A 123 -2.04 -10.87 -13.31
CA GLU A 123 -0.78 -10.49 -13.94
C GLU A 123 0.37 -10.47 -12.92
N LEU A 124 0.16 -9.79 -11.78
CA LEU A 124 1.18 -9.69 -10.73
C LEU A 124 1.47 -11.04 -10.08
N HIS A 125 0.44 -11.83 -9.81
CA HIS A 125 0.60 -13.20 -9.27
C HIS A 125 1.36 -14.11 -10.25
N GLY A 126 1.07 -13.98 -11.56
CA GLY A 126 1.81 -14.67 -12.62
C GLY A 126 3.30 -14.32 -12.68
N LEU A 127 3.71 -13.15 -12.16
CA LEU A 127 5.09 -12.74 -11.99
C LEU A 127 5.74 -13.20 -10.66
N GLY A 128 4.98 -13.93 -9.82
CA GLY A 128 5.48 -14.51 -8.58
C GLY A 128 5.23 -13.68 -7.33
N PHE A 129 4.43 -12.62 -7.41
CA PHE A 129 3.99 -11.90 -6.20
C PHE A 129 2.89 -12.67 -5.50
N THR A 130 3.01 -12.82 -4.18
CA THR A 130 2.12 -13.67 -3.36
C THR A 130 1.48 -12.93 -2.19
N CYS A 131 1.72 -11.62 -2.07
CA CYS A 131 1.21 -10.82 -0.96
C CYS A 131 0.59 -9.52 -1.48
N PHE A 132 -0.71 -9.35 -1.24
CA PHE A 132 -1.50 -8.26 -1.79
C PHE A 132 -2.31 -7.53 -0.72
N ASN A 133 -2.41 -6.21 -0.83
CA ASN A 133 -3.30 -5.37 -0.05
C ASN A 133 -4.21 -4.60 -1.01
N VAL A 134 -5.46 -4.98 -1.10
CA VAL A 134 -6.37 -4.44 -2.12
C VAL A 134 -6.66 -2.95 -1.96
N ALA A 135 -6.64 -2.43 -0.75
CA ALA A 135 -6.90 -1.01 -0.44
C ALA A 135 -8.01 -0.40 -1.32
N GLY A 136 -9.20 -0.99 -1.20
CA GLY A 136 -10.33 -0.69 -2.08
C GLY A 136 -11.03 0.64 -1.79
N LEU A 137 -11.95 1.00 -2.68
CA LEU A 137 -12.81 2.17 -2.50
C LEU A 137 -13.76 1.94 -1.33
N GLY A 138 -13.82 2.89 -0.40
CA GLY A 138 -14.69 2.84 0.78
C GLY A 138 -14.20 3.69 1.95
N GLY A 139 -12.94 4.12 1.92
CA GLY A 139 -12.32 5.03 2.88
C GLY A 139 -12.00 6.39 2.28
N THR A 140 -10.77 6.85 2.52
CA THR A 140 -10.25 8.07 1.90
C THR A 140 -10.08 7.86 0.40
N SER A 141 -10.66 8.72 -0.42
CA SER A 141 -10.44 8.72 -1.86
C SER A 141 -9.32 9.70 -2.19
N PHE A 142 -8.14 9.20 -2.51
CA PHE A 142 -7.02 10.04 -2.94
C PHE A 142 -7.29 10.67 -4.31
N THR A 143 -8.01 9.98 -5.19
CA THR A 143 -8.43 10.54 -6.48
C THR A 143 -9.35 11.75 -6.32
N ALA A 144 -10.27 11.72 -5.34
CA ALA A 144 -11.12 12.88 -5.01
C ALA A 144 -10.28 14.04 -4.45
N ILE A 145 -9.34 13.76 -3.56
CA ILE A 145 -8.43 14.77 -3.00
C ILE A 145 -7.62 15.44 -4.11
N GLU A 146 -7.02 14.66 -5.00
CA GLU A 146 -6.20 15.18 -6.10
C GLU A 146 -7.06 15.92 -7.13
N ALA A 147 -8.27 15.47 -7.39
CA ALA A 147 -9.21 16.17 -8.27
C ALA A 147 -9.53 17.58 -7.77
N GLU A 148 -9.66 17.76 -6.45
CA GLU A 148 -9.85 19.11 -5.86
C GLU A 148 -8.54 19.93 -5.84
N ARG A 149 -7.39 19.29 -5.52
CA ARG A 149 -6.08 19.98 -5.54
C ARG A 149 -5.68 20.48 -6.91
N SER A 150 -5.88 19.68 -7.95
CA SER A 150 -5.45 19.99 -9.32
C SER A 150 -6.23 21.17 -9.95
N ARG A 151 -7.41 21.50 -9.42
CA ARG A 151 -8.33 22.51 -9.97
C ARG A 151 -8.71 22.29 -11.44
N VAL A 152 -8.49 21.08 -11.98
CA VAL A 152 -8.85 20.73 -13.36
C VAL A 152 -10.25 20.11 -13.36
N PRO A 153 -11.26 20.77 -13.96
CA PRO A 153 -12.66 20.34 -13.84
C PRO A 153 -12.91 18.89 -14.30
N ARG A 154 -12.18 18.42 -15.31
CA ARG A 154 -12.31 17.05 -15.82
C ARG A 154 -11.87 16.00 -14.79
N HIS A 155 -10.96 16.34 -13.84
CA HIS A 155 -10.47 15.42 -12.83
C HIS A 155 -11.57 15.03 -11.83
N LYS A 156 -12.58 15.86 -11.62
CA LYS A 156 -13.72 15.56 -10.75
C LYS A 156 -14.50 14.29 -11.16
N LYS A 157 -14.39 13.88 -12.42
CA LYS A 157 -14.97 12.62 -12.92
C LYS A 157 -14.32 11.38 -12.33
N PHE A 158 -13.14 11.51 -11.73
CA PHE A 158 -12.40 10.43 -11.10
C PHE A 158 -12.56 10.40 -9.57
N ALA A 159 -13.39 11.26 -8.99
CA ALA A 159 -13.57 11.32 -7.54
C ALA A 159 -14.05 9.99 -6.94
N ASP A 160 -14.89 9.25 -7.69
CA ASP A 160 -15.43 7.95 -7.30
C ASP A 160 -14.76 6.79 -8.06
N TRP A 161 -13.55 7.01 -8.59
CA TRP A 161 -12.81 6.00 -9.30
C TRP A 161 -12.29 4.93 -8.34
N GLY A 162 -12.61 3.68 -8.65
CA GLY A 162 -12.09 2.53 -7.89
C GLY A 162 -13.09 1.39 -7.77
N ILE A 163 -12.58 0.27 -7.26
CA ILE A 163 -13.31 -0.95 -6.97
C ILE A 163 -13.59 -0.99 -5.47
N PRO A 164 -14.85 -1.16 -5.02
CA PRO A 164 -15.16 -1.29 -3.59
C PRO A 164 -14.36 -2.42 -2.94
N THR A 165 -13.93 -2.22 -1.69
CA THR A 165 -13.05 -3.16 -0.96
C THR A 165 -13.57 -4.60 -0.99
N ALA A 166 -14.86 -4.81 -0.68
CA ALA A 166 -15.44 -6.17 -0.69
C ALA A 166 -15.38 -6.82 -2.08
N TRP A 167 -15.59 -6.04 -3.14
CA TRP A 167 -15.52 -6.55 -4.51
C TRP A 167 -14.08 -6.89 -4.91
N SER A 168 -13.14 -6.03 -4.57
CA SER A 168 -11.71 -6.27 -4.83
C SER A 168 -11.19 -7.50 -4.08
N VAL A 169 -11.68 -7.77 -2.86
CA VAL A 169 -11.38 -9.02 -2.13
C VAL A 169 -11.91 -10.24 -2.88
N VAL A 170 -13.17 -10.21 -3.33
CA VAL A 170 -13.77 -11.33 -4.08
C VAL A 170 -13.00 -11.61 -5.37
N GLU A 171 -12.57 -10.57 -6.07
CA GLU A 171 -11.78 -10.73 -7.29
C GLU A 171 -10.38 -11.31 -7.00
N ALA A 172 -9.74 -10.84 -5.93
CA ALA A 172 -8.43 -11.31 -5.51
C ALA A 172 -8.43 -12.80 -5.14
N VAL A 173 -9.41 -13.23 -4.37
CA VAL A 173 -9.55 -14.64 -3.91
C VAL A 173 -9.68 -15.63 -5.08
N GLN A 174 -10.19 -15.19 -6.22
CA GLN A 174 -10.31 -16.06 -7.40
C GLN A 174 -8.97 -16.36 -8.08
N GLU A 175 -7.97 -15.53 -7.86
CA GLU A 175 -6.65 -15.63 -8.51
C GLU A 175 -5.53 -16.10 -7.57
N LEU A 176 -5.73 -15.98 -6.25
CA LEU A 176 -4.72 -16.30 -5.25
C LEU A 176 -4.85 -17.75 -4.77
N ASN A 177 -3.72 -18.34 -4.40
CA ASN A 177 -3.65 -19.66 -3.80
C ASN A 177 -3.87 -19.59 -2.26
N PRO A 178 -4.24 -20.68 -1.59
CA PRO A 178 -4.46 -20.68 -0.15
C PRO A 178 -3.24 -20.30 0.71
N GLN A 179 -2.04 -20.37 0.16
CA GLN A 179 -0.79 -19.98 0.85
C GLN A 179 -0.43 -18.50 0.63
N ASP A 180 -1.09 -17.82 -0.30
CA ASP A 180 -0.85 -16.41 -0.59
C ASP A 180 -1.49 -15.54 0.50
N THR A 181 -1.00 -14.32 0.65
CA THR A 181 -1.51 -13.39 1.66
C THR A 181 -2.36 -12.32 1.02
N LEU A 182 -3.60 -12.22 1.45
CA LEU A 182 -4.52 -11.16 1.05
C LEU A 182 -4.86 -10.27 2.25
N ILE A 183 -4.63 -8.98 2.13
CA ILE A 183 -4.98 -7.97 3.12
C ILE A 183 -6.15 -7.14 2.58
N ALA A 184 -7.28 -7.20 3.28
CA ALA A 184 -8.41 -6.33 2.99
C ALA A 184 -8.22 -4.99 3.72
N SER A 185 -8.17 -3.90 2.99
CA SER A 185 -8.18 -2.55 3.54
C SER A 185 -8.98 -1.60 2.64
N GLY A 186 -9.31 -0.41 3.15
CA GLY A 186 -10.14 0.58 2.46
C GLY A 186 -11.55 0.66 3.06
N GLY A 187 -11.75 1.61 4.00
CA GLY A 187 -13.06 1.91 4.58
C GLY A 187 -13.56 0.93 5.65
N ILE A 188 -12.76 0.00 6.13
CA ILE A 188 -13.12 -0.90 7.24
C ILE A 188 -13.06 -0.12 8.55
N ARG A 189 -14.21 0.07 9.22
CA ARG A 189 -14.36 0.95 10.39
C ARG A 189 -14.78 0.24 11.67
N ASN A 190 -15.14 -1.03 11.59
CA ASN A 190 -15.62 -1.80 12.73
C ASN A 190 -15.40 -3.31 12.53
N GLY A 191 -15.54 -4.06 13.62
CA GLY A 191 -15.32 -5.51 13.62
C GLY A 191 -16.30 -6.28 12.74
N TRP A 192 -17.53 -5.76 12.52
CA TRP A 192 -18.48 -6.39 11.61
C TRP A 192 -17.99 -6.37 10.16
N GLN A 193 -17.52 -5.21 9.70
CA GLN A 193 -16.94 -5.08 8.35
C GLN A 193 -15.67 -5.92 8.20
N ALA A 194 -14.83 -6.00 9.24
CA ALA A 194 -13.67 -6.88 9.23
C ALA A 194 -14.09 -8.37 9.10
N ALA A 195 -15.09 -8.80 9.86
CA ALA A 195 -15.63 -10.16 9.77
C ALA A 195 -16.22 -10.47 8.40
N GLN A 196 -16.88 -9.49 7.76
CA GLN A 196 -17.37 -9.64 6.39
C GLN A 196 -16.24 -9.84 5.38
N CYS A 197 -15.14 -9.07 5.49
CA CYS A 197 -13.97 -9.25 4.63
C CYS A 197 -13.34 -10.65 4.81
N LEU A 198 -13.19 -11.10 6.06
CA LEU A 198 -12.69 -12.44 6.37
C LEU A 198 -13.59 -13.56 5.85
N ALA A 199 -14.90 -13.32 5.76
CA ALA A 199 -15.85 -14.30 5.22
C ALA A 199 -15.86 -14.36 3.69
N LEU A 200 -15.30 -13.35 3.02
CA LEU A 200 -15.17 -13.32 1.56
C LEU A 200 -13.92 -14.06 1.07
N GLY A 201 -12.95 -14.29 1.92
CA GLY A 201 -11.66 -14.92 1.68
C GLY A 201 -10.65 -14.54 2.74
#